data_ec5f97d9ed192fb49aff1acce2dc9e22
#
_entry.id   ec5f97d9ed192fb49aff1acce2dc9e22
#
_cell.length_a   1.000
_cell.length_b   1.000
_cell.length_c   1.000
_cell.angle_alpha   90.00
_cell.angle_beta   90.00
_cell.angle_gamma   90.00
#
_symmetry.space_group_name_H-M   'P 1'
#
loop_
_entity.id
_entity.type
_entity.pdbx_description
1 polymer ?
#
loop_
_entity_poly.entity_id
_entity_poly.type
_entity_poly.pdbx_seq_one_letter_code
_entity_poly.pdbx_strand_id
1 'polypeptide(L)'
;MTTINEREIQKFSKLADEWWDANGKFKPLHAFNPIRIKYIIDKCSYHFKLQKKDEKQLSNLKILDIGCGGGLVCEPLCRLGAEVTGIDASSKNIEVAKIHARKSNLKIKYINTSPEKKEIKEKFDVILNLEIVEHVENLDLFLRSASELLKKNGIMFVATINR
;
A
#
# COMPACT_ATOMS: atom_id res chain seq x y z
N MET A 1 4.58 -11.62 -19.57
CA MET A 1 4.41 -10.15 -19.54
C MET A 1 4.58 -9.70 -18.09
N THR A 2 5.22 -8.56 -17.86
CA THR A 2 5.46 -7.99 -16.53
C THR A 2 4.85 -6.60 -16.43
N THR A 3 4.49 -6.18 -15.22
CA THR A 3 4.11 -4.80 -14.90
C THR A 3 5.31 -3.99 -14.39
N ILE A 4 6.43 -4.66 -14.19
CA ILE A 4 7.63 -4.11 -13.55
C ILE A 4 8.43 -3.25 -14.54
N ASN A 5 8.72 -2.00 -14.14
CA ASN A 5 9.71 -1.14 -14.78
C ASN A 5 11.00 -1.17 -13.95
N GLU A 6 12.03 -1.87 -14.46
CA GLU A 6 13.31 -2.07 -13.76
C GLU A 6 14.03 -0.76 -13.42
N ARG A 7 13.91 0.28 -14.26
CA ARG A 7 14.53 1.59 -14.00
C ARG A 7 13.90 2.29 -12.81
N GLU A 8 12.57 2.23 -12.70
CA GLU A 8 11.85 2.79 -11.55
C GLU A 8 12.17 2.02 -10.27
N ILE A 9 12.25 0.68 -10.32
CA ILE A 9 12.67 -0.12 -9.16
C ILE A 9 14.05 0.27 -8.68
N GLN A 10 15.03 0.40 -9.58
CA GLN A 10 16.38 0.81 -9.22
C GLN A 10 16.42 2.21 -8.61
N LYS A 11 15.62 3.15 -9.12
CA LYS A 11 15.50 4.51 -8.60
C LYS A 11 14.98 4.51 -7.16
N PHE A 12 13.85 3.84 -6.91
CA PHE A 12 13.27 3.76 -5.56
C PHE A 12 14.12 2.94 -4.59
N SER A 13 14.79 1.90 -5.07
CA SER A 13 15.71 1.12 -4.23
C SER A 13 16.90 1.94 -3.71
N LYS A 14 17.38 2.91 -4.50
CA LYS A 14 18.45 3.83 -4.04
C LYS A 14 17.98 4.81 -2.96
N LEU A 15 16.69 5.05 -2.86
CA LEU A 15 16.08 5.96 -1.91
C LEU A 15 15.47 5.22 -0.70
N ALA A 16 15.58 3.90 -0.64
CA ALA A 16 14.89 3.09 0.35
C ALA A 16 15.17 3.51 1.79
N ASP A 17 16.41 3.88 2.12
CA ASP A 17 16.79 4.28 3.47
C ASP A 17 16.19 5.63 3.90
N GLU A 18 15.69 6.43 2.94
CA GLU A 18 15.10 7.75 3.19
C GLU A 18 13.58 7.70 3.43
N TRP A 19 12.92 6.52 3.30
CA TRP A 19 11.45 6.42 3.40
C TRP A 19 10.87 7.03 4.67
N TRP A 20 11.56 6.91 5.79
CA TRP A 20 11.11 7.40 7.09
C TRP A 20 11.75 8.71 7.54
N ASP A 21 12.56 9.34 6.69
CA ASP A 21 13.05 10.69 6.90
C ASP A 21 11.98 11.71 6.45
N ALA A 22 11.24 12.27 7.42
CA ALA A 22 10.20 13.25 7.16
C ALA A 22 10.72 14.59 6.59
N ASN A 23 12.03 14.82 6.61
CA ASN A 23 12.66 16.01 6.03
C ASN A 23 13.42 15.70 4.73
N GLY A 24 13.51 14.41 4.37
CA GLY A 24 14.20 13.92 3.18
C GLY A 24 13.35 14.03 1.89
N LYS A 25 13.70 13.24 0.91
CA LYS A 25 13.05 13.25 -0.43
C LYS A 25 11.58 12.86 -0.40
N PHE A 26 11.15 12.09 0.59
CA PHE A 26 9.76 11.68 0.78
C PHE A 26 8.93 12.64 1.65
N LYS A 27 9.49 13.81 2.03
CA LYS A 27 8.76 14.86 2.78
C LYS A 27 7.36 15.17 2.23
N PRO A 28 7.15 15.32 0.89
CA PRO A 28 5.81 15.56 0.35
C PRO A 28 4.82 14.43 0.68
N LEU A 29 5.27 13.17 0.63
CA LEU A 29 4.42 12.02 0.97
C LEU A 29 4.06 12.01 2.46
N HIS A 30 5.03 12.33 3.34
CA HIS A 30 4.75 12.47 4.78
C HIS A 30 3.72 13.56 5.07
N ALA A 31 3.85 14.73 4.43
CA ALA A 31 2.91 15.84 4.59
C ALA A 31 1.49 15.49 4.07
N PHE A 32 1.40 14.73 2.99
CA PHE A 32 0.14 14.36 2.36
C PHE A 32 -0.55 13.15 3.02
N ASN A 33 0.21 12.32 3.70
CA ASN A 33 -0.25 11.03 4.22
C ASN A 33 -1.45 11.14 5.18
N PRO A 34 -1.52 12.12 6.13
CA PRO A 34 -2.68 12.24 7.01
C PRO A 34 -4.00 12.48 6.26
N ILE A 35 -3.98 13.29 5.20
CA ILE A 35 -5.15 13.56 4.35
C ILE A 35 -5.56 12.31 3.60
N ARG A 36 -4.60 11.60 3.04
CA ARG A 36 -4.79 10.34 2.31
C ARG A 36 -5.40 9.27 3.21
N ILE A 37 -4.84 9.06 4.39
CA ILE A 37 -5.34 8.10 5.37
C ILE A 37 -6.77 8.44 5.80
N LYS A 38 -7.04 9.71 6.10
CA LYS A 38 -8.40 10.17 6.44
C LYS A 38 -9.39 9.85 5.32
N TYR A 39 -9.04 10.13 4.07
CA TYR A 39 -9.90 9.84 2.92
C TYR A 39 -10.20 8.34 2.80
N ILE A 40 -9.17 7.48 2.95
CA ILE A 40 -9.34 6.02 2.91
C ILE A 40 -10.28 5.57 4.03
N ILE A 41 -10.09 6.05 5.27
CA ILE A 41 -10.96 5.72 6.41
C ILE A 41 -12.41 6.13 6.14
N ASP A 42 -12.63 7.36 5.70
CA ASP A 42 -13.99 7.89 5.45
C ASP A 42 -14.71 7.05 4.38
N LYS A 43 -14.01 6.69 3.29
CA LYS A 43 -14.57 5.88 2.22
C LYS A 43 -14.80 4.42 2.63
N CYS A 44 -13.87 3.80 3.36
CA CYS A 44 -14.07 2.46 3.92
C CYS A 44 -15.24 2.44 4.91
N SER A 45 -15.32 3.42 5.80
CA SER A 45 -16.40 3.52 6.78
C SER A 45 -17.77 3.64 6.12
N TYR A 46 -17.88 4.44 5.08
CA TYR A 46 -19.11 4.56 4.30
C TYR A 46 -19.45 3.25 3.55
N HIS A 47 -18.50 2.69 2.83
CA HIS A 47 -18.69 1.51 1.99
C HIS A 47 -19.04 0.25 2.80
N PHE A 48 -18.31 0.00 3.88
CA PHE A 48 -18.49 -1.17 4.73
C PHE A 48 -19.42 -0.93 5.93
N LYS A 49 -20.02 0.27 6.04
CA LYS A 49 -20.93 0.66 7.13
C LYS A 49 -20.29 0.48 8.52
N LEU A 50 -18.99 0.84 8.63
CA LEU A 50 -18.26 0.70 9.88
C LEU A 50 -18.77 1.68 10.95
N GLN A 51 -18.80 1.24 12.20
CA GLN A 51 -19.17 2.12 13.31
C GLN A 51 -17.99 3.03 13.67
N LYS A 52 -18.20 4.36 13.72
CA LYS A 52 -17.17 5.37 13.97
C LYS A 52 -16.62 5.43 15.41
N LYS A 53 -17.06 4.54 16.31
CA LYS A 53 -16.81 4.67 17.73
C LYS A 53 -15.56 3.96 18.25
N ASP A 54 -14.87 3.17 17.43
CA ASP A 54 -13.73 2.38 17.88
C ASP A 54 -12.41 3.03 17.46
N GLU A 55 -11.43 3.02 18.37
CA GLU A 55 -10.03 3.35 18.05
C GLU A 55 -9.47 2.46 16.93
N LYS A 56 -10.05 1.28 16.75
CA LYS A 56 -9.73 0.32 15.69
C LYS A 56 -10.80 0.29 14.59
N GLN A 57 -11.03 1.43 13.97
CA GLN A 57 -12.10 1.64 12.98
C GLN A 57 -12.04 0.69 11.77
N LEU A 58 -10.87 0.14 11.46
CA LEU A 58 -10.68 -0.75 10.30
C LEU A 58 -10.55 -2.23 10.69
N SER A 59 -10.95 -2.58 11.92
CA SER A 59 -10.95 -3.98 12.36
C SER A 59 -11.75 -4.86 11.40
N ASN A 60 -11.22 -6.08 11.18
CA ASN A 60 -11.78 -7.08 10.26
C ASN A 60 -11.67 -6.74 8.76
N LEU A 61 -11.06 -5.63 8.37
CA LEU A 61 -10.73 -5.37 6.97
C LEU A 61 -9.35 -5.92 6.64
N LYS A 62 -9.28 -6.68 5.54
CA LYS A 62 -8.03 -7.07 4.90
C LYS A 62 -7.67 -6.04 3.84
N ILE A 63 -6.53 -5.39 4.00
CA ILE A 63 -6.07 -4.33 3.11
C ILE A 63 -4.77 -4.76 2.42
N LEU A 64 -4.74 -4.65 1.09
CA LEU A 64 -3.55 -4.81 0.28
C LEU A 64 -3.06 -3.44 -0.20
N ASP A 65 -1.82 -3.10 0.10
CA ASP A 65 -1.14 -1.91 -0.41
C ASP A 65 -0.13 -2.34 -1.49
N ILE A 66 -0.39 -2.00 -2.75
CA ILE A 66 0.44 -2.36 -3.89
C ILE A 66 1.37 -1.20 -4.22
N GLY A 67 2.69 -1.47 -4.22
CA GLY A 67 3.71 -0.43 -4.27
C GLY A 67 3.88 0.25 -2.90
N CYS A 68 3.87 -0.54 -1.83
CA CYS A 68 3.83 -0.02 -0.46
C CYS A 68 5.07 0.77 -0.03
N GLY A 69 6.16 0.73 -0.82
CA GLY A 69 7.42 1.39 -0.49
C GLY A 69 7.93 0.99 0.90
N GLY A 70 8.30 1.97 1.70
CA GLY A 70 8.73 1.79 3.09
C GLY A 70 7.61 1.57 4.10
N GLY A 71 6.35 1.46 3.68
CA GLY A 71 5.22 1.16 4.56
C GLY A 71 4.50 2.37 5.17
N LEU A 72 4.69 3.57 4.63
CA LEU A 72 4.11 4.82 5.16
C LEU A 72 2.57 4.78 5.27
N VAL A 73 1.89 4.06 4.39
CA VAL A 73 0.43 3.89 4.41
C VAL A 73 0.04 2.65 5.21
N CYS A 74 0.80 1.57 5.08
CA CYS A 74 0.52 0.31 5.78
C CYS A 74 0.46 0.46 7.30
N GLU A 75 1.40 1.20 7.90
CA GLU A 75 1.49 1.30 9.36
C GLU A 75 0.30 2.01 10.01
N PRO A 76 -0.13 3.22 9.57
CA PRO A 76 -1.30 3.86 10.15
C PRO A 76 -2.58 3.02 9.98
N LEU A 77 -2.76 2.33 8.85
CA LEU A 77 -3.92 1.46 8.66
C LEU A 77 -3.89 0.24 9.60
N CYS A 78 -2.72 -0.34 9.83
CA CYS A 78 -2.53 -1.41 10.81
C CYS A 78 -2.84 -0.93 12.24
N ARG A 79 -2.40 0.29 12.62
CA ARG A 79 -2.73 0.90 13.94
C ARG A 79 -4.23 1.07 14.15
N LEU A 80 -4.97 1.31 13.07
CA LEU A 80 -6.43 1.40 13.06
C LEU A 80 -7.14 0.03 13.03
N GLY A 81 -6.38 -1.05 13.16
CA GLY A 81 -6.91 -2.41 13.34
C GLY A 81 -7.05 -3.22 12.06
N ALA A 82 -6.68 -2.71 10.88
CA ALA A 82 -6.71 -3.49 9.65
C ALA A 82 -5.66 -4.61 9.65
N GLU A 83 -5.99 -5.73 9.01
CA GLU A 83 -5.03 -6.76 8.61
C GLU A 83 -4.36 -6.33 7.31
N VAL A 84 -3.13 -5.83 7.41
CA VAL A 84 -2.45 -5.19 6.27
C VAL A 84 -1.42 -6.11 5.66
N THR A 85 -1.46 -6.23 4.34
CA THR A 85 -0.41 -6.80 3.48
C THR A 85 0.13 -5.70 2.58
N GLY A 86 1.43 -5.46 2.61
CA GLY A 86 2.13 -4.57 1.69
C GLY A 86 2.95 -5.37 0.68
N ILE A 87 2.88 -5.00 -0.59
CA ILE A 87 3.73 -5.57 -1.63
C ILE A 87 4.48 -4.49 -2.38
N ASP A 88 5.71 -4.78 -2.75
CA ASP A 88 6.57 -3.90 -3.54
C ASP A 88 7.54 -4.72 -4.38
N ALA A 89 7.84 -4.26 -5.58
CA ALA A 89 8.80 -4.93 -6.48
C ALA A 89 10.26 -4.74 -6.02
N SER A 90 10.55 -3.69 -5.22
CA SER A 90 11.87 -3.46 -4.64
C SER A 90 12.04 -4.25 -3.33
N SER A 91 12.98 -5.18 -3.32
CA SER A 91 13.35 -5.93 -2.11
C SER A 91 13.86 -5.01 -0.99
N LYS A 92 14.57 -3.93 -1.34
CA LYS A 92 15.07 -2.94 -0.38
C LYS A 92 13.93 -2.18 0.31
N ASN A 93 12.92 -1.76 -0.44
CA ASN A 93 11.73 -1.12 0.14
C ASN A 93 11.05 -2.07 1.15
N ILE A 94 10.87 -3.32 0.78
CA ILE A 94 10.28 -4.35 1.65
C ILE A 94 11.12 -4.58 2.92
N GLU A 95 12.45 -4.55 2.80
CA GLU A 95 13.34 -4.69 3.97
C GLU A 95 13.17 -3.51 4.93
N VAL A 96 13.20 -2.28 4.43
CA VAL A 96 12.97 -1.05 5.22
C VAL A 96 11.61 -1.08 5.90
N ALA A 97 10.54 -1.43 5.16
CA ALA A 97 9.20 -1.55 5.70
C ALA A 97 9.11 -2.58 6.85
N LYS A 98 9.73 -3.76 6.68
CA LYS A 98 9.79 -4.80 7.71
C LYS A 98 10.53 -4.33 8.97
N ILE A 99 11.67 -3.66 8.80
CA ILE A 99 12.47 -3.15 9.92
C ILE A 99 11.67 -2.12 10.71
N HIS A 100 11.04 -1.16 10.02
CA HIS A 100 10.30 -0.09 10.68
C HIS A 100 9.04 -0.62 11.40
N ALA A 101 8.28 -1.51 10.76
CA ALA A 101 7.12 -2.13 11.38
C ALA A 101 7.47 -2.92 12.65
N ARG A 102 8.62 -3.66 12.65
CA ARG A 102 9.11 -4.36 13.85
C ARG A 102 9.45 -3.37 14.98
N LYS A 103 10.16 -2.28 14.68
CA LYS A 103 10.47 -1.22 15.66
C LYS A 103 9.19 -0.59 16.23
N SER A 104 8.15 -0.51 15.44
CA SER A 104 6.84 0.02 15.82
C SER A 104 5.91 -1.01 16.46
N ASN A 105 6.36 -2.26 16.67
CA ASN A 105 5.56 -3.39 17.19
C ASN A 105 4.26 -3.64 16.37
N LEU A 106 4.32 -3.44 15.06
CA LEU A 106 3.20 -3.68 14.15
C LEU A 106 3.33 -5.02 13.43
N LYS A 107 2.21 -5.74 13.31
CA LYS A 107 2.12 -7.00 12.58
C LYS A 107 1.59 -6.73 11.17
N ILE A 108 2.50 -6.50 10.22
CA ILE A 108 2.18 -6.27 8.82
C ILE A 108 2.92 -7.32 7.99
N LYS A 109 2.22 -7.90 7.02
CA LYS A 109 2.81 -8.86 6.08
C LYS A 109 3.40 -8.09 4.90
N TYR A 110 4.72 -8.12 4.74
CA TYR A 110 5.40 -7.51 3.59
C TYR A 110 6.00 -8.57 2.68
N ILE A 111 5.71 -8.48 1.37
CA ILE A 111 6.14 -9.45 0.36
C ILE A 111 6.78 -8.70 -0.81
N ASN A 112 7.97 -9.15 -1.22
CA ASN A 112 8.62 -8.65 -2.43
C ASN A 112 8.03 -9.36 -3.65
N THR A 113 7.02 -8.77 -4.24
CA THR A 113 6.29 -9.30 -5.40
C THR A 113 5.52 -8.21 -6.13
N SER A 114 4.84 -8.59 -7.21
CA SER A 114 3.90 -7.77 -7.97
C SER A 114 2.60 -8.53 -8.23
N PRO A 115 1.47 -7.84 -8.49
CA PRO A 115 0.16 -8.50 -8.53
C PRO A 115 0.05 -9.57 -9.63
N GLU A 116 0.71 -9.39 -10.77
CA GLU A 116 0.66 -10.33 -11.89
C GLU A 116 1.41 -11.65 -11.64
N LYS A 117 2.30 -11.71 -10.65
CA LYS A 117 3.03 -12.94 -10.33
C LYS A 117 2.17 -14.02 -9.68
N LYS A 118 0.94 -13.67 -9.28
CA LYS A 118 -0.04 -14.61 -8.70
C LYS A 118 0.46 -15.39 -7.47
N GLU A 119 1.43 -14.81 -6.76
CA GLU A 119 1.97 -15.39 -5.51
C GLU A 119 1.00 -15.20 -4.34
N ILE A 120 0.14 -14.18 -4.42
CA ILE A 120 -0.90 -13.89 -3.42
C ILE A 120 -2.15 -14.68 -3.77
N LYS A 121 -2.60 -15.52 -2.85
CA LYS A 121 -3.78 -16.39 -3.04
C LYS A 121 -5.03 -15.86 -2.33
N GLU A 122 -4.83 -15.00 -1.34
CA GLU A 122 -5.94 -14.40 -0.58
C GLU A 122 -6.59 -13.23 -1.32
N LYS A 123 -7.80 -12.89 -0.90
CA LYS A 123 -8.57 -11.76 -1.41
C LYS A 123 -8.71 -10.69 -0.33
N PHE A 124 -8.78 -9.43 -0.76
CA PHE A 124 -8.78 -8.28 0.12
C PHE A 124 -10.09 -7.50 0.04
N ASP A 125 -10.47 -6.90 1.16
CA ASP A 125 -11.61 -6.00 1.23
C ASP A 125 -11.27 -4.66 0.57
N VAL A 126 -10.02 -4.22 0.73
CA VAL A 126 -9.51 -2.95 0.22
C VAL A 126 -8.20 -3.19 -0.52
N ILE A 127 -8.08 -2.59 -1.71
CA ILE A 127 -6.80 -2.53 -2.44
C ILE A 127 -6.42 -1.07 -2.64
N LEU A 128 -5.17 -0.77 -2.34
CA LEU A 128 -4.58 0.55 -2.51
C LEU A 128 -3.53 0.51 -3.63
N ASN A 129 -3.65 1.43 -4.58
CA ASN A 129 -2.71 1.68 -5.67
C ASN A 129 -2.38 3.18 -5.64
N LEU A 130 -1.50 3.58 -4.73
CA LEU A 130 -1.22 4.97 -4.42
C LEU A 130 0.16 5.36 -4.95
N GLU A 131 0.21 6.30 -5.90
CA GLU A 131 1.45 6.75 -6.55
C GLU A 131 2.26 5.58 -7.14
N ILE A 132 1.58 4.61 -7.76
CA ILE A 132 2.21 3.45 -8.38
C ILE A 132 1.87 3.32 -9.87
N VAL A 133 0.66 3.72 -10.28
CA VAL A 133 0.16 3.46 -11.64
C VAL A 133 0.98 4.17 -12.73
N GLU A 134 1.62 5.29 -12.40
CA GLU A 134 2.52 6.03 -13.29
C GLU A 134 3.90 5.39 -13.48
N HIS A 135 4.24 4.39 -12.65
CA HIS A 135 5.54 3.72 -12.62
C HIS A 135 5.50 2.31 -13.19
N VAL A 136 4.32 1.81 -13.57
CA VAL A 136 4.18 0.46 -14.13
C VAL A 136 4.36 0.45 -15.65
N GLU A 137 4.96 -0.63 -16.16
CA GLU A 137 5.21 -0.80 -17.61
C GLU A 137 3.93 -1.11 -18.38
N ASN A 138 3.01 -1.89 -17.79
CA ASN A 138 1.75 -2.29 -18.40
C ASN A 138 0.61 -2.07 -17.42
N LEU A 139 -0.07 -0.92 -17.58
CA LEU A 139 -1.15 -0.50 -16.69
C LEU A 139 -2.37 -1.42 -16.76
N ASP A 140 -2.75 -1.89 -17.94
CA ASP A 140 -3.91 -2.78 -18.09
C ASP A 140 -3.69 -4.11 -17.37
N LEU A 141 -2.52 -4.72 -17.56
CA LEU A 141 -2.15 -5.96 -16.86
C LEU A 141 -2.13 -5.74 -15.35
N PHE A 142 -1.56 -4.61 -14.89
CA PHE A 142 -1.48 -4.25 -13.49
C PHE A 142 -2.87 -4.14 -12.85
N LEU A 143 -3.76 -3.33 -13.43
CA LEU A 143 -5.11 -3.11 -12.89
C LEU A 143 -5.96 -4.38 -12.91
N ARG A 144 -5.86 -5.20 -13.98
CA ARG A 144 -6.54 -6.51 -14.02
C ARG A 144 -6.02 -7.43 -12.92
N SER A 145 -4.71 -7.56 -12.77
CA SER A 145 -4.11 -8.42 -11.75
C SER A 145 -4.44 -7.94 -10.33
N ALA A 146 -4.45 -6.63 -10.09
CA ALA A 146 -4.89 -6.05 -8.83
C ALA A 146 -6.38 -6.35 -8.56
N SER A 147 -7.24 -6.18 -9.57
CA SER A 147 -8.69 -6.43 -9.43
C SER A 147 -9.00 -7.91 -9.14
N GLU A 148 -8.19 -8.83 -9.65
CA GLU A 148 -8.30 -10.26 -9.32
C GLU A 148 -8.07 -10.55 -7.84
N LEU A 149 -7.39 -9.69 -7.10
CA LEU A 149 -7.15 -9.82 -5.67
C LEU A 149 -8.25 -9.18 -4.81
N LEU A 150 -9.19 -8.46 -5.42
CA LEU A 150 -10.28 -7.81 -4.71
C LEU A 150 -11.43 -8.80 -4.43
N LYS A 151 -12.03 -8.72 -3.25
CA LYS A 151 -13.29 -9.43 -2.93
C LYS A 151 -14.45 -8.85 -3.74
N LYS A 152 -15.52 -9.63 -3.93
CA LYS A 152 -16.71 -9.22 -4.70
C LYS A 152 -17.31 -7.88 -4.29
N ASN A 153 -17.31 -7.57 -2.99
CA ASN A 153 -17.81 -6.31 -2.45
C ASN A 153 -16.68 -5.41 -1.93
N GLY A 154 -15.46 -5.62 -2.41
CA GLY A 154 -14.31 -4.83 -2.03
C GLY A 154 -14.26 -3.47 -2.72
N ILE A 155 -13.40 -2.59 -2.24
CA ILE A 155 -13.15 -1.26 -2.80
C ILE A 155 -11.68 -1.13 -3.19
N MET A 156 -11.42 -0.52 -4.35
CA MET A 156 -10.07 -0.22 -4.81
C MET A 156 -9.87 1.29 -4.87
N PHE A 157 -8.77 1.76 -4.31
CA PHE A 157 -8.31 3.14 -4.43
C PHE A 157 -7.19 3.21 -5.46
N VAL A 158 -7.28 4.17 -6.34
CA VAL A 158 -6.23 4.50 -7.31
C VAL A 158 -5.96 5.99 -7.20
N ALA A 159 -4.72 6.35 -6.93
CA ALA A 159 -4.28 7.75 -6.87
C ALA A 159 -2.93 7.91 -7.54
N THR A 160 -2.77 9.01 -8.25
CA THR A 160 -1.51 9.42 -8.88
C THR A 160 -1.37 10.93 -8.83
N ILE A 161 -0.14 11.41 -8.71
CA ILE A 161 0.16 12.83 -8.88
C ILE A 161 0.06 13.12 -10.37
N ASN A 162 -0.76 14.11 -10.71
CA ASN A 162 -0.93 14.53 -12.10
C ASN A 162 0.42 14.96 -12.71
N ARG A 163 0.70 14.43 -13.90
CA ARG A 163 1.84 14.84 -14.71
C ARG A 163 1.47 16.05 -15.56
#